data_d6a78ead2d84366467a470ea615b6347
#
_entry.id   d6a78ead2d84366467a470ea615b6347
#
_cell.length_a   1.000
_cell.length_b   1.000
_cell.length_c   1.000
_cell.angle_alpha   90.00
_cell.angle_beta   90.00
_cell.angle_gamma   90.00
#
_symmetry.space_group_name_H-M   'P 1'
#
loop_
_entity.id
_entity.type
_entity.pdbx_description
1 polymer ?
#
loop_
_entity_poly.entity_id
_entity_poly.type
_entity_poly.pdbx_seq_one_letter_code
_entity_poly.pdbx_strand_id
1 'polypeptide(L)'
;MTVRIAQFVHAASDVVDEAFLRDFPEVEVAKAGSLESLANALDGAEILHVYNSAFTAEFARLVRDKGRALKWIQFTTVGIEIGLKAGLPEGVWVTNSGDVSQRVLASHAMALMLGVMRGFRRFEQLRARREWARHAMSSHILDPDGARMVILGMGHIGQEIARKAKAFDMEVICVTRSLSPAVPEIDRVVSREKVGEVLPTADVVMVAMPLDNGTRGFLSAERIALMQETAILVNISRGKVVDEAALARALAEGRIMGAGLDAFAEEPLPAASPLWDLPNVLMTPHAGGQGGRQLWRRMSELIRDNTRRYLSGAPLKHVLRTPDGALQGF
;
A
#
# COMPACT_ATOMS: atom_id res chain seq x y z
N MET A 1 3.32 37.03 6.52
CA MET A 1 3.51 36.15 7.68
C MET A 1 4.21 34.92 7.16
N THR A 2 5.37 34.54 7.68
CA THR A 2 6.12 33.39 7.17
C THR A 2 5.59 32.11 7.83
N VAL A 3 5.21 31.12 7.01
CA VAL A 3 4.78 29.80 7.47
C VAL A 3 5.97 28.86 7.52
N ARG A 4 6.21 28.21 8.66
CA ARG A 4 7.32 27.30 8.83
C ARG A 4 6.89 25.84 8.69
N ILE A 5 7.62 25.07 7.88
CA ILE A 5 7.45 23.63 7.67
C ILE A 5 8.61 22.89 8.31
N ALA A 6 8.33 21.99 9.24
CA ALA A 6 9.28 20.95 9.66
C ALA A 6 9.17 19.76 8.72
N GLN A 7 10.30 19.30 8.16
CA GLN A 7 10.30 18.19 7.23
C GLN A 7 11.17 17.04 7.76
N PHE A 8 10.54 15.89 8.01
CA PHE A 8 11.21 14.65 8.41
C PHE A 8 10.91 13.57 7.37
N VAL A 9 11.69 13.53 6.30
CA VAL A 9 11.54 12.59 5.19
C VAL A 9 12.89 12.03 4.78
N HIS A 10 12.90 10.88 4.10
CA HIS A 10 14.13 10.37 3.50
C HIS A 10 14.63 11.32 2.41
N ALA A 11 15.95 11.42 2.23
CA ALA A 11 16.56 12.27 1.19
C ALA A 11 16.00 11.96 -0.22
N ALA A 12 15.70 10.70 -0.51
CA ALA A 12 15.06 10.29 -1.76
C ALA A 12 13.59 10.74 -1.90
N SER A 13 12.97 11.17 -0.81
CA SER A 13 11.57 11.62 -0.71
C SER A 13 11.47 13.13 -0.54
N ASP A 14 12.56 13.85 -0.76
CA ASP A 14 12.58 15.30 -0.64
C ASP A 14 11.79 15.92 -1.80
N VAL A 15 10.57 16.31 -1.50
CA VAL A 15 9.63 16.94 -2.44
C VAL A 15 9.63 18.46 -2.31
N VAL A 16 10.39 18.99 -1.35
CA VAL A 16 10.56 20.43 -1.12
C VAL A 16 11.94 20.83 -1.65
N ASP A 17 11.97 21.04 -2.94
CA ASP A 17 13.15 21.50 -3.70
C ASP A 17 13.20 23.03 -3.84
N GLU A 18 14.23 23.54 -4.51
CA GLU A 18 14.34 24.97 -4.81
C GLU A 18 13.16 25.52 -5.62
N ALA A 19 12.55 24.69 -6.46
CA ALA A 19 11.38 25.10 -7.24
C ALA A 19 10.15 25.27 -6.33
N PHE A 20 10.01 24.42 -5.30
CA PHE A 20 9.00 24.60 -4.27
C PHE A 20 9.18 25.93 -3.54
N LEU A 21 10.38 26.22 -3.08
CA LEU A 21 10.65 27.48 -2.34
C LEU A 21 10.47 28.73 -3.20
N ARG A 22 10.70 28.64 -4.51
CA ARG A 22 10.39 29.76 -5.43
C ARG A 22 8.87 29.98 -5.59
N ASP A 23 8.09 28.89 -5.58
CA ASP A 23 6.62 28.99 -5.72
C ASP A 23 5.95 29.48 -4.42
N PHE A 24 6.60 29.32 -3.27
CA PHE A 24 6.10 29.70 -1.95
C PHE A 24 7.13 30.52 -1.17
N PRO A 25 7.40 31.77 -1.59
CA PRO A 25 8.41 32.62 -0.93
C PRO A 25 8.06 32.98 0.53
N GLU A 26 6.80 32.83 0.93
CA GLU A 26 6.32 32.98 2.31
C GLU A 26 6.55 31.74 3.18
N VAL A 27 7.13 30.66 2.64
CA VAL A 27 7.38 29.42 3.38
C VAL A 27 8.84 29.26 3.71
N GLU A 28 9.16 28.95 4.98
CA GLU A 28 10.45 28.49 5.47
C GLU A 28 10.44 27.00 5.74
N VAL A 29 11.46 26.26 5.31
CA VAL A 29 11.53 24.80 5.52
C VAL A 29 12.75 24.42 6.34
N ALA A 30 12.50 23.78 7.49
CA ALA A 30 13.51 23.19 8.34
C ALA A 30 13.54 21.67 8.16
N LYS A 31 14.62 21.14 7.55
CA LYS A 31 14.81 19.70 7.32
C LYS A 31 15.43 19.04 8.55
N ALA A 32 14.95 17.85 8.90
CA ALA A 32 15.44 17.05 10.01
C ALA A 32 15.69 15.60 9.58
N GLY A 33 16.79 15.02 10.02
CA GLY A 33 17.17 13.62 9.78
C GLY A 33 17.32 12.80 11.06
N SER A 34 17.16 13.43 12.24
CA SER A 34 17.21 12.78 13.55
C SER A 34 16.16 13.41 14.48
N LEU A 35 15.87 12.77 15.61
CA LEU A 35 14.95 13.33 16.62
C LEU A 35 15.48 14.64 17.22
N GLU A 36 16.78 14.77 17.38
CA GLU A 36 17.41 15.99 17.86
C GLU A 36 17.20 17.17 16.90
N SER A 37 17.50 16.96 15.60
CA SER A 37 17.27 17.99 14.57
C SER A 37 15.79 18.29 14.37
N LEU A 38 14.90 17.30 14.57
CA LEU A 38 13.46 17.49 14.53
C LEU A 38 12.99 18.41 15.66
N ALA A 39 13.54 18.29 16.87
CA ALA A 39 13.19 19.17 17.99
C ALA A 39 13.40 20.65 17.62
N ASN A 40 14.48 20.96 16.93
CA ASN A 40 14.78 22.32 16.47
C ASN A 40 13.89 22.73 15.27
N ALA A 41 13.59 21.79 14.36
CA ALA A 41 12.76 22.05 13.21
C ALA A 41 11.29 22.34 13.59
N LEU A 42 10.81 21.73 14.68
CA LEU A 42 9.44 21.92 15.19
C LEU A 42 9.21 23.28 15.86
N ASP A 43 10.27 23.98 16.24
CA ASP A 43 10.12 25.29 16.88
C ASP A 43 9.50 26.29 15.92
N GLY A 44 8.30 26.77 16.27
CA GLY A 44 7.47 27.66 15.45
C GLY A 44 6.91 27.03 14.17
N ALA A 45 7.09 25.75 13.91
CA ALA A 45 6.55 25.08 12.73
C ALA A 45 5.04 24.91 12.80
N GLU A 46 4.33 25.36 11.75
CA GLU A 46 2.89 25.18 11.59
C GLU A 46 2.55 23.88 10.82
N ILE A 47 3.48 23.38 10.03
CA ILE A 47 3.29 22.18 9.18
C ILE A 47 4.39 21.17 9.48
N LEU A 48 4.04 19.89 9.55
CA LEU A 48 4.97 18.77 9.63
C LEU A 48 4.77 17.82 8.45
N HIS A 49 5.82 17.62 7.64
CA HIS A 49 5.87 16.55 6.65
C HIS A 49 6.61 15.35 7.22
N VAL A 50 6.00 14.15 7.18
CA VAL A 50 6.56 12.94 7.79
C VAL A 50 6.07 11.67 7.08
N TYR A 51 6.85 10.59 7.12
CA TYR A 51 6.41 9.26 6.69
C TYR A 51 5.98 8.39 7.89
N ASN A 52 5.04 7.46 7.67
CA ASN A 52 4.37 6.75 8.76
C ASN A 52 5.33 5.95 9.66
N SER A 53 6.33 5.25 9.09
CA SER A 53 7.26 4.43 9.88
C SER A 53 8.20 5.24 10.78
N ALA A 54 8.39 6.53 10.53
CA ALA A 54 9.11 7.43 11.44
C ALA A 54 8.28 7.85 12.65
N PHE A 55 6.96 7.83 12.56
CA PHE A 55 6.07 8.37 13.59
C PHE A 55 5.90 7.40 14.77
N THR A 56 7.02 7.02 15.40
CA THR A 56 7.08 6.16 16.60
C THR A 56 6.49 6.85 17.84
N ALA A 57 6.32 6.12 18.95
CA ALA A 57 5.86 6.70 20.20
C ALA A 57 6.79 7.81 20.72
N GLU A 58 8.11 7.68 20.52
CA GLU A 58 9.09 8.70 20.89
C GLU A 58 8.97 9.94 20.00
N PHE A 59 8.84 9.74 18.70
CA PHE A 59 8.58 10.81 17.71
C PHE A 59 7.29 11.58 18.08
N ALA A 60 6.20 10.84 18.35
CA ALA A 60 4.91 11.43 18.72
C ALA A 60 4.99 12.26 20.02
N ARG A 61 5.77 11.80 21.02
CA ARG A 61 6.03 12.56 22.25
C ARG A 61 6.74 13.87 21.92
N LEU A 62 7.82 13.80 21.13
CA LEU A 62 8.57 14.99 20.73
C LEU A 62 7.69 16.00 19.99
N VAL A 63 6.84 15.52 19.07
CA VAL A 63 5.90 16.38 18.31
C VAL A 63 4.90 17.07 19.27
N ARG A 64 4.38 16.36 20.27
CA ARG A 64 3.47 16.97 21.27
C ARG A 64 4.19 18.00 22.16
N ASP A 65 5.44 17.72 22.53
CA ASP A 65 6.21 18.58 23.46
C ASP A 65 6.73 19.86 22.78
N LYS A 66 7.19 19.75 21.53
CA LYS A 66 7.88 20.82 20.78
C LYS A 66 7.03 21.46 19.68
N GLY A 67 6.11 20.71 19.09
CA GLY A 67 5.29 21.17 17.95
C GLY A 67 4.04 21.95 18.38
N ARG A 68 4.16 22.89 19.32
CA ARG A 68 3.01 23.64 19.87
C ARG A 68 2.32 24.55 18.86
N ALA A 69 3.03 24.96 17.80
CA ALA A 69 2.48 25.80 16.74
C ALA A 69 1.86 24.96 15.59
N LEU A 70 1.97 23.62 15.62
CA LEU A 70 1.48 22.75 14.54
C LEU A 70 -0.02 22.90 14.36
N LYS A 71 -0.40 23.06 13.09
CA LYS A 71 -1.79 23.11 12.61
C LYS A 71 -2.08 22.01 11.60
N TRP A 72 -1.04 21.46 10.95
CA TRP A 72 -1.21 20.43 9.93
C TRP A 72 -0.04 19.45 9.90
N ILE A 73 -0.37 18.13 9.81
CA ILE A 73 0.58 17.04 9.59
C ILE A 73 0.24 16.39 8.24
N GLN A 74 1.18 16.40 7.31
CA GLN A 74 1.12 15.71 6.02
C GLN A 74 1.95 14.43 6.09
N PHE A 75 1.29 13.28 6.03
CA PHE A 75 1.99 12.02 5.82
C PHE A 75 2.30 11.83 4.33
N THR A 76 3.54 11.42 4.02
CA THR A 76 3.97 11.08 2.65
C THR A 76 3.67 9.62 2.28
N THR A 77 2.90 8.91 3.12
CA THR A 77 2.44 7.53 2.94
C THR A 77 0.92 7.47 2.92
N VAL A 78 0.35 6.40 2.36
CA VAL A 78 -1.12 6.16 2.37
C VAL A 78 -1.56 5.71 3.76
N GLY A 79 -0.93 4.64 4.30
CA GLY A 79 -1.20 4.14 5.64
C GLY A 79 -0.55 5.04 6.69
N ILE A 80 -1.27 5.27 7.80
CA ILE A 80 -0.80 6.06 8.94
C ILE A 80 -1.03 5.32 10.28
N GLU A 81 -1.13 4.00 10.25
CA GLU A 81 -1.49 3.16 11.40
C GLU A 81 -0.50 3.31 12.57
N ILE A 82 0.80 3.48 12.25
CA ILE A 82 1.84 3.70 13.28
C ILE A 82 1.62 5.05 13.95
N GLY A 83 1.37 6.10 13.15
CA GLY A 83 1.06 7.43 13.65
C GLY A 83 -0.19 7.46 14.53
N LEU A 84 -1.27 6.78 14.11
CA LEU A 84 -2.49 6.65 14.90
C LEU A 84 -2.23 5.95 16.25
N LYS A 85 -1.49 4.84 16.22
CA LYS A 85 -1.13 4.09 17.43
C LYS A 85 -0.22 4.87 18.37
N ALA A 86 0.69 5.68 17.83
CA ALA A 86 1.62 6.49 18.61
C ALA A 86 0.96 7.71 19.28
N GLY A 87 -0.22 8.09 18.81
CA GLY A 87 -0.99 9.23 19.32
C GLY A 87 -0.60 10.55 18.63
N LEU A 88 -1.40 10.91 17.63
CA LEU A 88 -1.28 12.20 16.94
C LEU A 88 -1.71 13.37 17.84
N PRO A 89 -1.06 14.55 17.76
CA PRO A 89 -1.47 15.72 18.54
C PRO A 89 -2.91 16.13 18.19
N GLU A 90 -3.62 16.66 19.18
CA GLU A 90 -4.97 17.21 19.02
C GLU A 90 -4.93 18.58 18.31
N GLY A 91 -6.07 19.02 17.78
CA GLY A 91 -6.20 20.35 17.17
C GLY A 91 -5.49 20.54 15.83
N VAL A 92 -5.00 19.46 15.20
CA VAL A 92 -4.26 19.54 13.92
C VAL A 92 -4.98 18.80 12.79
N TRP A 93 -4.90 19.35 11.59
CA TRP A 93 -5.25 18.63 10.38
C TRP A 93 -4.29 17.47 10.16
N VAL A 94 -4.78 16.31 9.76
CA VAL A 94 -3.96 15.17 9.37
C VAL A 94 -4.37 14.76 7.96
N THR A 95 -3.41 14.78 7.04
CA THR A 95 -3.57 14.35 5.65
C THR A 95 -2.58 13.24 5.31
N ASN A 96 -2.88 12.44 4.30
CA ASN A 96 -1.97 11.42 3.79
C ASN A 96 -1.67 11.62 2.30
N SER A 97 -0.96 10.66 1.69
CA SER A 97 -0.62 10.71 0.27
C SER A 97 -1.79 10.35 -0.67
N GLY A 98 -2.95 9.96 -0.12
CA GLY A 98 -4.14 9.66 -0.91
C GLY A 98 -3.87 8.66 -2.04
N ASP A 99 -4.16 9.08 -3.25
CA ASP A 99 -4.05 8.28 -4.47
C ASP A 99 -2.69 8.36 -5.19
N VAL A 100 -1.71 9.07 -4.64
CA VAL A 100 -0.39 9.31 -5.27
C VAL A 100 0.32 8.01 -5.65
N SER A 101 0.27 6.98 -4.78
CA SER A 101 0.98 5.72 -4.98
C SER A 101 0.15 4.63 -5.68
N GLN A 102 -1.13 4.88 -6.00
CA GLN A 102 -2.02 3.84 -6.56
C GLN A 102 -1.45 3.18 -7.82
N ARG A 103 -0.87 3.98 -8.74
CA ARG A 103 -0.32 3.45 -10.01
C ARG A 103 0.94 2.61 -9.80
N VAL A 104 1.78 2.97 -8.83
CA VAL A 104 3.00 2.22 -8.50
C VAL A 104 2.61 0.91 -7.82
N LEU A 105 1.73 0.97 -6.81
CA LEU A 105 1.21 -0.22 -6.12
C LEU A 105 0.52 -1.18 -7.08
N ALA A 106 -0.34 -0.68 -7.97
CA ALA A 106 -0.98 -1.51 -8.97
C ALA A 106 0.02 -2.14 -9.95
N SER A 107 1.07 -1.41 -10.36
CA SER A 107 2.13 -1.98 -11.21
C SER A 107 2.92 -3.06 -10.47
N HIS A 108 3.19 -2.85 -9.17
CA HIS A 108 3.87 -3.83 -8.32
C HIS A 108 3.01 -5.10 -8.14
N ALA A 109 1.70 -4.93 -7.89
CA ALA A 109 0.75 -6.04 -7.83
C ALA A 109 0.75 -6.90 -9.10
N MET A 110 0.71 -6.24 -10.28
CA MET A 110 0.79 -6.93 -11.56
C MET A 110 2.15 -7.61 -11.78
N ALA A 111 3.26 -7.01 -11.32
CA ALA A 111 4.58 -7.61 -11.40
C ALA A 111 4.68 -8.88 -10.53
N LEU A 112 4.14 -8.85 -9.30
CA LEU A 112 4.05 -10.03 -8.44
C LEU A 112 3.17 -11.11 -9.08
N MET A 113 1.99 -10.74 -9.58
CA MET A 113 1.08 -11.64 -10.28
C MET A 113 1.76 -12.33 -11.45
N LEU A 114 2.31 -11.57 -12.39
CA LEU A 114 2.99 -12.10 -13.57
C LEU A 114 4.23 -12.92 -13.17
N GLY A 115 4.98 -12.49 -12.17
CA GLY A 115 6.14 -13.21 -11.68
C GLY A 115 5.78 -14.60 -11.13
N VAL A 116 4.65 -14.72 -10.43
CA VAL A 116 4.13 -16.02 -9.95
C VAL A 116 3.55 -16.82 -11.10
N MET A 117 2.68 -16.25 -11.95
CA MET A 117 2.08 -16.93 -13.11
C MET A 117 3.14 -17.47 -14.06
N ARG A 118 4.23 -16.74 -14.28
CA ARG A 118 5.32 -17.14 -15.18
C ARG A 118 6.43 -17.94 -14.50
N GLY A 119 6.29 -18.28 -13.21
CA GLY A 119 7.20 -19.17 -12.49
C GLY A 119 8.59 -18.59 -12.24
N PHE A 120 8.77 -17.26 -12.17
CA PHE A 120 10.08 -16.60 -12.08
C PHE A 120 10.91 -17.07 -10.90
N ARG A 121 10.30 -17.32 -9.73
CA ARG A 121 11.00 -17.86 -8.57
C ARG A 121 11.64 -19.23 -8.86
N ARG A 122 10.92 -20.10 -9.56
CA ARG A 122 11.41 -21.43 -9.95
C ARG A 122 12.51 -21.34 -11.00
N PHE A 123 12.37 -20.45 -11.98
CA PHE A 123 13.43 -20.19 -12.96
C PHE A 123 14.70 -19.67 -12.31
N GLU A 124 14.62 -18.81 -11.31
CA GLU A 124 15.79 -18.35 -10.56
C GLU A 124 16.49 -19.51 -9.79
N GLN A 125 15.73 -20.45 -9.23
CA GLN A 125 16.32 -21.65 -8.65
C GLN A 125 17.04 -22.51 -9.66
N LEU A 126 16.46 -22.73 -10.87
CA LEU A 126 17.11 -23.44 -11.96
C LEU A 126 18.36 -22.70 -12.44
N ARG A 127 18.28 -21.37 -12.58
CA ARG A 127 19.43 -20.54 -12.94
C ARG A 127 20.57 -20.69 -11.93
N ALA A 128 20.28 -20.70 -10.64
CA ALA A 128 21.29 -20.87 -9.59
C ALA A 128 22.00 -22.26 -9.69
N ARG A 129 21.28 -23.28 -10.16
CA ARG A 129 21.82 -24.64 -10.42
C ARG A 129 22.45 -24.79 -11.80
N ARG A 130 22.38 -23.77 -12.69
CA ARG A 130 22.81 -23.81 -14.10
C ARG A 130 22.04 -24.87 -14.90
N GLU A 131 20.77 -25.10 -14.59
CA GLU A 131 19.90 -26.08 -15.23
C GLU A 131 19.02 -25.42 -16.30
N TRP A 132 19.06 -25.95 -17.53
CA TRP A 132 18.20 -25.54 -18.65
C TRP A 132 16.99 -26.48 -18.75
N ALA A 133 15.96 -26.26 -17.90
CA ALA A 133 14.84 -27.19 -17.73
C ALA A 133 13.55 -26.68 -18.41
N ARG A 134 13.61 -26.41 -19.73
CA ARG A 134 12.50 -25.84 -20.52
C ARG A 134 11.17 -26.57 -20.33
N HIS A 135 11.18 -27.90 -20.41
CA HIS A 135 9.95 -28.71 -20.40
C HIS A 135 9.41 -28.99 -19.00
N ALA A 136 10.25 -28.99 -17.98
CA ALA A 136 9.85 -29.25 -16.60
C ALA A 136 8.97 -28.14 -15.99
N MET A 137 8.88 -26.98 -16.65
CA MET A 137 8.17 -25.80 -16.14
C MET A 137 6.77 -25.62 -16.74
N SER A 138 6.40 -26.38 -17.77
CA SER A 138 5.15 -26.13 -18.54
C SER A 138 3.87 -26.22 -17.68
N SER A 139 3.83 -27.12 -16.70
CA SER A 139 2.70 -27.27 -15.76
C SER A 139 2.65 -26.19 -14.65
N HIS A 140 3.66 -25.32 -14.58
CA HIS A 140 3.78 -24.28 -13.55
C HIS A 140 3.73 -22.86 -14.15
N ILE A 141 3.31 -22.75 -15.39
CA ILE A 141 3.21 -21.47 -16.10
C ILE A 141 1.75 -21.28 -16.50
N LEU A 142 1.21 -20.12 -16.09
CA LEU A 142 -0.14 -19.68 -16.48
C LEU A 142 -0.06 -18.51 -17.45
N ASP A 143 -1.13 -18.37 -18.25
CA ASP A 143 -1.35 -17.21 -19.11
C ASP A 143 -2.40 -16.30 -18.47
N PRO A 144 -2.21 -14.98 -18.43
CA PRO A 144 -3.24 -14.06 -17.95
C PRO A 144 -4.42 -13.90 -18.94
N ASP A 145 -4.24 -14.17 -20.24
CA ASP A 145 -5.31 -14.05 -21.25
C ASP A 145 -6.50 -14.97 -20.90
N GLY A 146 -7.68 -14.37 -20.78
CA GLY A 146 -8.90 -15.05 -20.38
C GLY A 146 -8.96 -15.48 -18.91
N ALA A 147 -7.90 -15.28 -18.12
CA ALA A 147 -7.88 -15.63 -16.71
C ALA A 147 -8.81 -14.70 -15.88
N ARG A 148 -9.41 -15.26 -14.84
CA ARG A 148 -10.31 -14.52 -13.94
C ARG A 148 -9.58 -13.99 -12.74
N MET A 149 -9.57 -12.65 -12.58
CA MET A 149 -9.06 -11.97 -11.40
C MET A 149 -10.20 -11.56 -10.46
N VAL A 150 -10.15 -12.02 -9.21
CA VAL A 150 -11.02 -11.55 -8.12
C VAL A 150 -10.25 -10.53 -7.28
N ILE A 151 -10.66 -9.26 -7.35
CA ILE A 151 -10.05 -8.17 -6.58
C ILE A 151 -10.83 -7.95 -5.28
N LEU A 152 -10.19 -8.15 -4.16
CA LEU A 152 -10.74 -7.86 -2.83
C LEU A 152 -10.47 -6.40 -2.48
N GLY A 153 -11.46 -5.53 -2.73
CA GLY A 153 -11.39 -4.09 -2.49
C GLY A 153 -11.43 -3.24 -3.76
N MET A 154 -12.39 -2.31 -3.81
CA MET A 154 -12.64 -1.41 -4.95
C MET A 154 -12.24 0.05 -4.66
N GLY A 155 -11.16 0.24 -3.89
CA GLY A 155 -10.54 1.55 -3.71
C GLY A 155 -9.71 1.97 -4.92
N HIS A 156 -9.03 3.11 -4.84
CA HIS A 156 -8.19 3.64 -5.93
C HIS A 156 -7.17 2.62 -6.46
N ILE A 157 -6.57 1.81 -5.57
CA ILE A 157 -5.59 0.78 -5.96
C ILE A 157 -6.30 -0.36 -6.70
N GLY A 158 -7.44 -0.86 -6.19
CA GLY A 158 -8.20 -1.93 -6.83
C GLY A 158 -8.69 -1.56 -8.23
N GLN A 159 -9.18 -0.34 -8.42
CA GLN A 159 -9.59 0.19 -9.73
C GLN A 159 -8.40 0.27 -10.71
N GLU A 160 -7.24 0.75 -10.25
CA GLU A 160 -6.05 0.83 -11.11
C GLU A 160 -5.49 -0.57 -11.45
N ILE A 161 -5.63 -1.56 -10.55
CA ILE A 161 -5.34 -2.96 -10.84
C ILE A 161 -6.30 -3.50 -11.89
N ALA A 162 -7.60 -3.25 -11.75
CA ALA A 162 -8.62 -3.66 -12.73
C ALA A 162 -8.29 -3.14 -14.13
N ARG A 163 -7.96 -1.84 -14.23
CA ARG A 163 -7.56 -1.21 -15.49
C ARG A 163 -6.35 -1.90 -16.12
N LYS A 164 -5.35 -2.31 -15.32
CA LYS A 164 -4.17 -3.03 -15.80
C LYS A 164 -4.49 -4.47 -16.16
N ALA A 165 -5.36 -5.14 -15.40
CA ALA A 165 -5.79 -6.52 -15.69
C ALA A 165 -6.52 -6.61 -17.03
N LYS A 166 -7.35 -5.61 -17.37
CA LYS A 166 -8.01 -5.54 -18.69
C LYS A 166 -7.02 -5.43 -19.84
N ALA A 167 -5.84 -4.84 -19.65
CA ALA A 167 -4.79 -4.79 -20.67
C ALA A 167 -4.09 -6.15 -20.88
N PHE A 168 -4.38 -7.14 -20.06
CA PHE A 168 -3.99 -8.54 -20.18
C PHE A 168 -5.18 -9.44 -20.52
N ASP A 169 -6.28 -8.86 -21.03
CA ASP A 169 -7.51 -9.55 -21.44
C ASP A 169 -8.14 -10.42 -20.34
N MET A 170 -7.93 -10.05 -19.07
CA MET A 170 -8.49 -10.76 -17.90
C MET A 170 -9.97 -10.39 -17.67
N GLU A 171 -10.76 -11.37 -17.19
CA GLU A 171 -12.06 -11.11 -16.57
C GLU A 171 -11.85 -10.57 -15.14
N VAL A 172 -12.47 -9.44 -14.79
CA VAL A 172 -12.29 -8.79 -13.49
C VAL A 172 -13.57 -8.81 -12.66
N ILE A 173 -13.53 -9.48 -11.52
CA ILE A 173 -14.58 -9.47 -10.51
C ILE A 173 -14.10 -8.69 -9.29
N CYS A 174 -14.87 -7.72 -8.82
CA CYS A 174 -14.52 -6.96 -7.63
C CYS A 174 -15.40 -7.30 -6.43
N VAL A 175 -14.80 -7.55 -5.28
CA VAL A 175 -15.48 -7.79 -3.99
C VAL A 175 -15.37 -6.53 -3.12
N THR A 176 -16.51 -5.93 -2.74
CA THR A 176 -16.57 -4.67 -2.02
C THR A 176 -17.67 -4.63 -0.95
N ARG A 177 -17.63 -3.64 -0.03
CA ARG A 177 -18.72 -3.39 0.94
C ARG A 177 -19.94 -2.77 0.30
N SER A 178 -19.74 -1.83 -0.61
CA SER A 178 -20.81 -1.09 -1.27
C SER A 178 -20.80 -1.40 -2.75
N LEU A 179 -21.94 -1.77 -3.27
CA LEU A 179 -22.17 -1.97 -4.71
C LEU A 179 -22.26 -0.57 -5.36
N SER A 180 -21.13 0.11 -5.49
CA SER A 180 -21.03 1.40 -6.17
C SER A 180 -21.20 1.24 -7.68
N PRO A 181 -21.51 2.34 -8.43
CA PRO A 181 -21.70 2.28 -9.88
C PRO A 181 -20.53 1.62 -10.59
N ALA A 182 -20.85 0.93 -11.69
CA ALA A 182 -19.87 0.18 -12.48
C ALA A 182 -18.69 1.05 -12.91
N VAL A 183 -17.48 0.62 -12.54
CA VAL A 183 -16.24 1.07 -13.15
C VAL A 183 -16.09 0.26 -14.44
N PRO A 184 -15.84 0.90 -15.61
CA PRO A 184 -15.84 0.21 -16.91
C PRO A 184 -14.93 -1.02 -17.00
N GLU A 185 -13.87 -1.02 -16.21
CA GLU A 185 -12.87 -2.10 -16.18
C GLU A 185 -13.26 -3.28 -15.29
N ILE A 186 -14.45 -3.25 -14.64
CA ILE A 186 -14.92 -4.31 -13.74
C ILE A 186 -16.12 -4.99 -14.38
N ASP A 187 -15.97 -6.26 -14.71
CA ASP A 187 -17.03 -7.04 -15.38
C ASP A 187 -18.15 -7.40 -14.39
N ARG A 188 -17.83 -7.62 -13.11
CA ARG A 188 -18.81 -7.96 -12.08
C ARG A 188 -18.41 -7.42 -10.70
N VAL A 189 -19.39 -6.89 -9.97
CA VAL A 189 -19.23 -6.48 -8.57
C VAL A 189 -20.00 -7.43 -7.67
N VAL A 190 -19.36 -7.86 -6.58
CA VAL A 190 -19.89 -8.82 -5.61
C VAL A 190 -19.74 -8.25 -4.21
N SER A 191 -20.73 -8.46 -3.34
CA SER A 191 -20.63 -8.07 -1.94
C SER A 191 -19.65 -8.97 -1.17
N ARG A 192 -19.11 -8.47 -0.05
CA ARG A 192 -18.14 -9.23 0.79
C ARG A 192 -18.72 -10.55 1.31
N GLU A 193 -20.02 -10.59 1.58
CA GLU A 193 -20.73 -11.76 2.09
C GLU A 193 -20.76 -12.90 1.05
N LYS A 194 -20.74 -12.53 -0.23
CA LYS A 194 -20.78 -13.47 -1.35
C LYS A 194 -19.40 -13.83 -1.91
N VAL A 195 -18.32 -13.48 -1.23
CA VAL A 195 -16.96 -13.80 -1.70
C VAL A 195 -16.77 -15.30 -1.96
N GLY A 196 -17.40 -16.17 -1.16
CA GLY A 196 -17.36 -17.63 -1.34
C GLY A 196 -17.92 -18.14 -2.67
N GLU A 197 -18.76 -17.34 -3.36
CA GLU A 197 -19.30 -17.70 -4.68
C GLU A 197 -18.26 -17.49 -5.81
N VAL A 198 -17.27 -16.62 -5.61
CA VAL A 198 -16.31 -16.24 -6.67
C VAL A 198 -14.91 -16.82 -6.47
N LEU A 199 -14.51 -17.12 -5.23
CA LEU A 199 -13.20 -17.73 -4.94
C LEU A 199 -12.95 -19.05 -5.68
N PRO A 200 -13.92 -19.99 -5.80
CA PRO A 200 -13.73 -21.25 -6.52
C PRO A 200 -13.47 -21.09 -8.02
N THR A 201 -13.74 -19.92 -8.57
CA THR A 201 -13.60 -19.65 -10.01
C THR A 201 -12.44 -18.71 -10.34
N ALA A 202 -11.72 -18.24 -9.30
CA ALA A 202 -10.65 -17.28 -9.46
C ALA A 202 -9.33 -17.97 -9.86
N ASP A 203 -8.70 -17.49 -10.94
CA ASP A 203 -7.31 -17.83 -11.28
C ASP A 203 -6.35 -16.95 -10.47
N VAL A 204 -6.78 -15.71 -10.16
CA VAL A 204 -6.02 -14.76 -9.35
C VAL A 204 -6.92 -14.16 -8.28
N VAL A 205 -6.50 -14.25 -7.01
CA VAL A 205 -7.10 -13.50 -5.91
C VAL A 205 -6.16 -12.36 -5.52
N MET A 206 -6.59 -11.12 -5.79
CA MET A 206 -5.82 -9.91 -5.55
C MET A 206 -6.33 -9.17 -4.31
N VAL A 207 -5.51 -9.07 -3.26
CA VAL A 207 -5.89 -8.41 -2.00
C VAL A 207 -5.47 -6.94 -2.05
N ALA A 208 -6.47 -6.05 -2.14
CA ALA A 208 -6.31 -4.59 -2.22
C ALA A 208 -7.23 -3.83 -1.25
N MET A 209 -7.75 -4.49 -0.21
CA MET A 209 -8.59 -3.88 0.82
C MET A 209 -7.77 -3.41 2.01
N PRO A 210 -8.17 -2.31 2.71
CA PRO A 210 -7.51 -1.87 3.93
C PRO A 210 -7.71 -2.87 5.07
N LEU A 211 -6.87 -2.80 6.08
CA LEU A 211 -7.03 -3.54 7.33
C LEU A 211 -7.93 -2.74 8.28
N ASP A 212 -9.11 -3.28 8.54
CA ASP A 212 -10.04 -2.80 9.56
C ASP A 212 -10.62 -4.00 10.35
N ASN A 213 -11.55 -3.76 11.26
CA ASN A 213 -12.18 -4.82 12.05
C ASN A 213 -12.97 -5.82 11.19
N GLY A 214 -13.50 -5.40 10.03
CA GLY A 214 -14.25 -6.25 9.11
C GLY A 214 -13.40 -6.95 8.06
N THR A 215 -12.11 -6.60 7.96
CA THR A 215 -11.18 -7.20 6.98
C THR A 215 -10.03 -7.98 7.61
N ARG A 216 -9.84 -7.90 8.91
CA ARG A 216 -8.88 -8.74 9.65
C ARG A 216 -9.26 -10.22 9.48
N GLY A 217 -8.33 -11.03 8.96
CA GLY A 217 -8.57 -12.43 8.66
C GLY A 217 -9.66 -12.67 7.60
N PHE A 218 -9.91 -11.68 6.74
CA PHE A 218 -10.95 -11.80 5.71
C PHE A 218 -10.72 -13.02 4.81
N LEU A 219 -9.49 -13.27 4.38
CA LEU A 219 -9.12 -14.54 3.76
C LEU A 219 -8.71 -15.53 4.86
N SER A 220 -9.71 -16.13 5.52
CA SER A 220 -9.53 -17.19 6.51
C SER A 220 -9.08 -18.50 5.87
N ALA A 221 -8.74 -19.50 6.70
CA ALA A 221 -8.38 -20.85 6.23
C ALA A 221 -9.49 -21.45 5.36
N GLU A 222 -10.76 -21.29 5.75
CA GLU A 222 -11.93 -21.80 5.01
C GLU A 222 -12.06 -21.13 3.63
N ARG A 223 -11.81 -19.82 3.55
CA ARG A 223 -11.87 -19.09 2.27
C ARG A 223 -10.70 -19.42 1.37
N ILE A 224 -9.51 -19.59 1.92
CA ILE A 224 -8.34 -20.07 1.15
C ILE A 224 -8.61 -21.48 0.60
N ALA A 225 -9.25 -22.36 1.37
CA ALA A 225 -9.59 -23.70 0.93
C ALA A 225 -10.64 -23.73 -0.21
N LEU A 226 -11.37 -22.64 -0.45
CA LEU A 226 -12.28 -22.54 -1.60
C LEU A 226 -11.56 -22.21 -2.90
N MET A 227 -10.31 -21.73 -2.86
CA MET A 227 -9.55 -21.39 -4.06
C MET A 227 -9.20 -22.68 -4.82
N GLN A 228 -9.14 -22.59 -6.15
CA GLN A 228 -8.75 -23.74 -6.99
C GLN A 228 -7.22 -23.98 -6.90
N GLU A 229 -6.80 -25.20 -7.21
CA GLU A 229 -5.37 -25.60 -7.11
C GLU A 229 -4.44 -24.80 -8.04
N THR A 230 -4.98 -24.33 -9.17
CA THR A 230 -4.27 -23.45 -10.11
C THR A 230 -4.27 -21.99 -9.72
N ALA A 231 -5.03 -21.59 -8.71
CA ALA A 231 -5.14 -20.21 -8.30
C ALA A 231 -3.85 -19.68 -7.68
N ILE A 232 -3.60 -18.40 -7.89
CA ILE A 232 -2.57 -17.63 -7.19
C ILE A 232 -3.19 -16.56 -6.30
N LEU A 233 -2.52 -16.26 -5.19
CA LEU A 233 -2.89 -15.16 -4.31
C LEU A 233 -1.85 -14.05 -4.38
N VAL A 234 -2.29 -12.79 -4.54
CA VAL A 234 -1.40 -11.63 -4.46
C VAL A 234 -1.87 -10.68 -3.36
N ASN A 235 -1.01 -10.39 -2.39
CA ASN A 235 -1.31 -9.44 -1.32
C ASN A 235 -0.36 -8.26 -1.32
N ILE A 236 -0.90 -7.07 -1.68
CA ILE A 236 -0.18 -5.79 -1.69
C ILE A 236 -0.79 -4.80 -0.69
N SER A 237 -1.65 -5.28 0.21
CA SER A 237 -2.38 -4.42 1.15
C SER A 237 -1.80 -4.51 2.57
N ARG A 238 -2.34 -5.42 3.38
CA ARG A 238 -1.87 -5.69 4.76
C ARG A 238 -1.87 -7.20 5.01
N GLY A 239 -0.82 -7.72 5.64
CA GLY A 239 -0.69 -9.16 5.91
C GLY A 239 -1.85 -9.72 6.73
N LYS A 240 -2.30 -8.99 7.75
CA LYS A 240 -3.39 -9.42 8.65
C LYS A 240 -4.79 -9.50 8.01
N VAL A 241 -4.94 -9.16 6.74
CA VAL A 241 -6.16 -9.42 5.96
C VAL A 241 -6.26 -10.92 5.61
N VAL A 242 -5.13 -11.60 5.54
CA VAL A 242 -5.00 -13.03 5.21
C VAL A 242 -4.61 -13.82 6.46
N ASP A 243 -5.15 -15.01 6.63
CA ASP A 243 -4.61 -16.01 7.55
C ASP A 243 -3.29 -16.53 6.95
N GLU A 244 -2.18 -15.91 7.34
CA GLU A 244 -0.85 -16.19 6.80
C GLU A 244 -0.39 -17.62 7.09
N ALA A 245 -0.77 -18.17 8.25
CA ALA A 245 -0.43 -19.55 8.60
C ALA A 245 -1.19 -20.55 7.73
N ALA A 246 -2.47 -20.31 7.47
CA ALA A 246 -3.26 -21.13 6.55
C ALA A 246 -2.77 -21.00 5.10
N LEU A 247 -2.39 -19.80 4.67
CA LEU A 247 -1.79 -19.56 3.35
C LEU A 247 -0.48 -20.33 3.19
N ALA A 248 0.42 -20.28 4.17
CA ALA A 248 1.69 -20.99 4.13
C ALA A 248 1.49 -22.51 4.04
N ARG A 249 0.52 -23.08 4.79
CA ARG A 249 0.15 -24.50 4.66
C ARG A 249 -0.39 -24.85 3.29
N ALA A 250 -1.35 -24.04 2.77
CA ALA A 250 -1.93 -24.29 1.45
C ALA A 250 -0.90 -24.26 0.34
N LEU A 251 0.10 -23.37 0.43
CA LEU A 251 1.22 -23.27 -0.52
C LEU A 251 2.17 -24.45 -0.41
N ALA A 252 2.51 -24.89 0.82
CA ALA A 252 3.40 -26.03 1.07
C ALA A 252 2.79 -27.34 0.58
N GLU A 253 1.47 -27.50 0.74
CA GLU A 253 0.70 -28.69 0.32
C GLU A 253 0.31 -28.65 -1.17
N GLY A 254 0.62 -27.56 -1.90
CA GLY A 254 0.22 -27.39 -3.30
C GLY A 254 -1.28 -27.22 -3.51
N ARG A 255 -2.05 -26.82 -2.47
CA ARG A 255 -3.48 -26.57 -2.53
C ARG A 255 -3.84 -25.31 -3.34
N ILE A 256 -2.90 -24.42 -3.50
CA ILE A 256 -2.90 -23.31 -4.46
C ILE A 256 -1.55 -23.24 -5.14
N MET A 257 -1.52 -22.73 -6.37
CA MET A 257 -0.33 -22.76 -7.20
C MET A 257 0.80 -21.89 -6.68
N GLY A 258 0.49 -20.72 -6.12
CA GLY A 258 1.52 -19.81 -5.64
C GLY A 258 0.99 -18.53 -5.01
N ALA A 259 1.91 -17.71 -4.49
CA ALA A 259 1.57 -16.41 -3.96
C ALA A 259 2.62 -15.33 -4.28
N GLY A 260 2.14 -14.08 -4.45
CA GLY A 260 2.92 -12.87 -4.52
C GLY A 260 2.62 -11.98 -3.31
N LEU A 261 3.60 -11.77 -2.42
CA LEU A 261 3.38 -11.12 -1.13
C LEU A 261 4.27 -9.89 -0.97
N ASP A 262 3.66 -8.73 -0.74
CA ASP A 262 4.36 -7.49 -0.35
C ASP A 262 4.07 -7.10 1.10
N ALA A 263 3.07 -7.73 1.75
CA ALA A 263 2.67 -7.42 3.11
C ALA A 263 2.50 -8.69 3.93
N PHE A 264 2.94 -8.66 5.19
CA PHE A 264 3.02 -9.81 6.10
C PHE A 264 2.28 -9.54 7.42
N ALA A 265 1.87 -10.60 8.11
CA ALA A 265 1.16 -10.50 9.38
C ALA A 265 2.03 -9.86 10.49
N GLU A 266 3.33 -10.12 10.43
CA GLU A 266 4.38 -9.49 11.24
C GLU A 266 5.45 -8.91 10.31
N GLU A 267 5.83 -7.66 10.54
CA GLU A 267 6.84 -6.94 9.76
C GLU A 267 7.86 -6.28 10.70
N PRO A 268 9.16 -6.56 10.51
CA PRO A 268 9.79 -7.42 9.49
C PRO A 268 9.37 -8.88 9.60
N LEU A 269 9.26 -9.58 8.44
CA LEU A 269 8.94 -11.01 8.42
C LEU A 269 9.98 -11.80 9.24
N PRO A 270 9.55 -12.57 10.27
CA PRO A 270 10.46 -13.34 11.10
C PRO A 270 11.32 -14.31 10.28
N ALA A 271 12.60 -14.46 10.65
CA ALA A 271 13.52 -15.37 9.99
C ALA A 271 13.06 -16.85 10.02
N ALA A 272 12.23 -17.22 11.01
CA ALA A 272 11.65 -18.55 11.14
C ALA A 272 10.39 -18.78 10.30
N SER A 273 9.93 -17.77 9.53
CA SER A 273 8.73 -17.92 8.70
C SER A 273 8.95 -18.97 7.60
N PRO A 274 8.03 -19.94 7.45
CA PRO A 274 8.12 -20.93 6.39
C PRO A 274 8.03 -20.35 4.98
N LEU A 275 7.48 -19.14 4.84
CA LEU A 275 7.34 -18.46 3.55
C LEU A 275 8.68 -18.24 2.83
N TRP A 276 9.81 -18.13 3.58
CA TRP A 276 11.14 -17.95 2.99
C TRP A 276 11.56 -19.10 2.09
N ASP A 277 11.19 -20.33 2.46
CA ASP A 277 11.65 -21.56 1.80
C ASP A 277 10.71 -22.06 0.71
N LEU A 278 9.49 -21.51 0.62
CA LEU A 278 8.50 -21.96 -0.37
C LEU A 278 8.90 -21.58 -1.81
N PRO A 279 8.99 -22.55 -2.73
CA PRO A 279 9.45 -22.30 -4.10
C PRO A 279 8.41 -21.59 -4.98
N ASN A 280 7.15 -21.56 -4.54
CA ASN A 280 6.00 -20.96 -5.22
C ASN A 280 5.57 -19.61 -4.62
N VAL A 281 6.43 -18.99 -3.80
CA VAL A 281 6.17 -17.67 -3.21
C VAL A 281 7.16 -16.64 -3.74
N LEU A 282 6.66 -15.54 -4.25
CA LEU A 282 7.44 -14.34 -4.60
C LEU A 282 7.15 -13.26 -3.55
N MET A 283 8.21 -12.75 -2.90
CA MET A 283 8.08 -11.79 -1.80
C MET A 283 8.86 -10.51 -2.05
N THR A 284 8.28 -9.40 -1.57
CA THR A 284 8.94 -8.10 -1.48
C THR A 284 8.72 -7.50 -0.08
N PRO A 285 9.69 -6.74 0.48
CA PRO A 285 9.66 -6.32 1.88
C PRO A 285 8.83 -5.03 2.07
N HIS A 286 7.52 -5.09 1.79
CA HIS A 286 6.57 -3.98 1.85
C HIS A 286 7.06 -2.76 1.04
N ALA A 287 7.54 -3.04 -0.16
CA ALA A 287 8.19 -2.06 -1.04
C ALA A 287 7.32 -1.61 -2.22
N GLY A 288 6.10 -2.17 -2.34
CA GLY A 288 5.22 -1.93 -3.49
C GLY A 288 4.83 -0.48 -3.73
N GLY A 289 4.82 0.33 -2.65
CA GLY A 289 4.55 1.77 -2.73
C GLY A 289 5.78 2.64 -2.99
N GLN A 290 6.96 2.03 -3.18
CA GLN A 290 8.22 2.75 -3.32
C GLN A 290 8.65 2.92 -4.79
N GLY A 291 9.48 3.93 -5.01
CA GLY A 291 10.24 4.08 -6.24
C GLY A 291 9.55 4.85 -7.36
N GLY A 292 10.40 5.27 -8.29
CA GLY A 292 10.00 5.90 -9.53
C GLY A 292 9.87 7.42 -9.49
N ARG A 293 10.46 8.08 -10.50
CA ARG A 293 10.41 9.54 -10.68
C ARG A 293 8.98 10.09 -10.68
N GLN A 294 8.03 9.33 -11.24
CA GLN A 294 6.64 9.77 -11.36
C GLN A 294 5.88 9.74 -10.02
N LEU A 295 6.25 8.85 -9.10
CA LEU A 295 5.71 8.86 -7.74
C LEU A 295 6.05 10.17 -7.03
N TRP A 296 7.35 10.53 -7.05
CA TRP A 296 7.82 11.74 -6.38
C TRP A 296 7.28 13.01 -7.02
N ARG A 297 7.12 13.01 -8.35
CA ARG A 297 6.47 14.14 -9.04
C ARG A 297 5.03 14.33 -8.55
N ARG A 298 4.23 13.27 -8.49
CA ARG A 298 2.84 13.35 -7.98
C ARG A 298 2.80 13.74 -6.50
N MET A 299 3.74 13.24 -5.69
CA MET A 299 3.86 13.63 -4.29
C MET A 299 4.17 15.13 -4.16
N SER A 300 5.12 15.64 -4.94
CA SER A 300 5.43 17.06 -4.98
C SER A 300 4.22 17.89 -5.42
N GLU A 301 3.48 17.46 -6.44
CA GLU A 301 2.25 18.09 -6.90
C GLU A 301 1.18 18.16 -5.80
N LEU A 302 0.97 17.05 -5.05
CA LEU A 302 0.04 17.01 -3.93
C LEU A 302 0.46 17.95 -2.79
N ILE A 303 1.73 17.92 -2.41
CA ILE A 303 2.26 18.76 -1.32
C ILE A 303 2.16 20.25 -1.71
N ARG A 304 2.50 20.62 -2.95
CA ARG A 304 2.33 21.97 -3.48
C ARG A 304 0.87 22.41 -3.46
N ASP A 305 -0.05 21.55 -3.90
CA ASP A 305 -1.47 21.89 -3.90
C ASP A 305 -2.01 22.03 -2.46
N ASN A 306 -1.67 21.13 -1.55
CA ASN A 306 -2.09 21.25 -0.16
C ASN A 306 -1.44 22.44 0.56
N THR A 307 -0.18 22.77 0.28
CA THR A 307 0.45 24.00 0.79
C THR A 307 -0.27 25.25 0.33
N ARG A 308 -0.61 25.34 -0.98
CA ARG A 308 -1.39 26.48 -1.52
C ARG A 308 -2.77 26.58 -0.86
N ARG A 309 -3.44 25.43 -0.66
CA ARG A 309 -4.74 25.37 0.03
C ARG A 309 -4.64 25.84 1.47
N TYR A 310 -3.61 25.38 2.19
CA TYR A 310 -3.35 25.79 3.57
C TYR A 310 -3.15 27.30 3.66
N LEU A 311 -2.29 27.88 2.84
CA LEU A 311 -1.99 29.32 2.80
C LEU A 311 -3.22 30.18 2.44
N SER A 312 -4.11 29.67 1.60
CA SER A 312 -5.35 30.37 1.18
C SER A 312 -6.56 30.08 2.06
N GLY A 313 -6.44 29.20 3.08
CA GLY A 313 -7.58 28.76 3.90
C GLY A 313 -8.56 27.83 3.17
N ALA A 314 -8.19 27.28 2.01
CA ALA A 314 -9.01 26.33 1.27
C ALA A 314 -8.94 24.92 1.90
N PRO A 315 -9.99 24.07 1.71
CA PRO A 315 -9.98 22.70 2.22
C PRO A 315 -8.80 21.87 1.71
N LEU A 316 -8.08 21.19 2.61
CA LEU A 316 -6.98 20.28 2.25
C LEU A 316 -7.50 19.03 1.52
N LYS A 317 -6.67 18.43 0.67
CA LYS A 317 -6.94 17.12 0.05
C LYS A 317 -6.48 15.98 0.95
N HIS A 318 -7.16 14.84 0.82
CA HIS A 318 -6.83 13.59 1.51
C HIS A 318 -6.78 13.74 3.04
N VAL A 319 -7.74 14.48 3.57
CA VAL A 319 -7.92 14.66 5.01
C VAL A 319 -8.35 13.34 5.63
N LEU A 320 -7.61 12.88 6.64
CA LEU A 320 -7.95 11.73 7.47
C LEU A 320 -8.52 12.12 8.82
N ARG A 321 -8.08 13.26 9.37
CA ARG A 321 -8.59 13.81 10.61
C ARG A 321 -8.61 15.33 10.57
N THR A 322 -9.72 15.88 10.98
CA THR A 322 -9.92 17.34 11.20
C THR A 322 -9.45 17.78 12.58
N PRO A 323 -9.21 19.08 12.83
CA PRO A 323 -8.76 19.58 14.14
C PRO A 323 -9.70 19.26 15.29
N ASP A 324 -11.00 19.16 15.07
CA ASP A 324 -12.01 18.76 16.05
C ASP A 324 -12.01 17.23 16.33
N GLY A 325 -11.10 16.48 15.69
CA GLY A 325 -10.91 15.04 15.90
C GLY A 325 -11.77 14.16 15.01
N ALA A 326 -12.63 14.70 14.14
CA ALA A 326 -13.45 13.90 13.24
C ALA A 326 -12.58 13.15 12.23
N LEU A 327 -12.75 11.82 12.17
CA LEU A 327 -12.08 10.96 11.18
C LEU A 327 -12.84 11.00 9.86
N GLN A 328 -12.11 11.13 8.77
CA GLN A 328 -12.67 11.11 7.42
C GLN A 328 -12.03 9.98 6.60
N GLY A 329 -12.83 9.21 5.88
CA GLY A 329 -12.33 8.29 4.84
C GLY A 329 -11.70 6.97 5.30
N PHE A 330 -12.14 6.41 6.44
CA PHE A 330 -11.82 5.03 6.87
C PHE A 330 -12.92 4.04 6.50
#